data_70c5332927c0d625dfb59bd8dd8fa87b
#
_entry.id   70c5332927c0d625dfb59bd8dd8fa87b
#
_cell.length_a   1.000
_cell.length_b   1.000
_cell.length_c   1.000
_cell.angle_alpha   90.00
_cell.angle_beta   90.00
_cell.angle_gamma   90.00
#
_symmetry.space_group_name_H-M   'P 1'
#
loop_
_entity.id
_entity.type
_entity.pdbx_description
1 polymer ?
#
loop_
_entity_poly.entity_id
_entity_poly.type
_entity_poly.pdbx_seq_one_letter_code
_entity_poly.pdbx_strand_id
1 'polypeptide(L)'
;MYKHIVFDVDGTLIDTASVCQKSLQRLVLSRTGRVISPQECDFAFGMTSENALPAFGLAPTKDILDEWNGYFNDIIDVEAKVFSGVSELLTELRRRGVKLGLLTSRCFSEMGIDPNLEGILHFFDEIVSADDTTEHKPKPEPMLLYLSRTGVRADEVLYIGDTVYDYQCATGAGVPFALAGWGALNADEVPPCYVPKTPGEVLLLL
;
A
#
# COMPACT_ATOMS: atom_id res chain seq x y z
N MET A 1 -3.89 -7.55 -22.84
CA MET A 1 -4.48 -6.26 -22.40
C MET A 1 -5.12 -6.51 -21.04
N TYR A 2 -4.72 -5.74 -20.03
CA TYR A 2 -5.26 -5.86 -18.68
C TYR A 2 -6.68 -5.32 -18.63
N LYS A 3 -7.57 -6.05 -17.94
CA LYS A 3 -8.96 -5.63 -17.70
C LYS A 3 -9.10 -4.92 -16.34
N HIS A 4 -8.25 -5.30 -15.38
CA HIS A 4 -8.19 -4.73 -14.05
C HIS A 4 -6.79 -4.19 -13.77
N ILE A 5 -6.73 -3.02 -13.13
CA ILE A 5 -5.52 -2.50 -12.51
C ILE A 5 -5.80 -2.41 -11.00
N VAL A 6 -4.98 -3.09 -10.22
CA VAL A 6 -5.07 -3.08 -8.76
C VAL A 6 -3.93 -2.23 -8.22
N PHE A 7 -4.18 -1.40 -7.23
CA PHE A 7 -3.19 -0.52 -6.62
C PHE A 7 -3.03 -0.82 -5.14
N ASP A 8 -1.80 -0.73 -4.64
CA ASP A 8 -1.55 -0.48 -3.23
C ASP A 8 -1.84 1.00 -2.90
N VAL A 9 -1.86 1.34 -1.61
CA VAL A 9 -2.14 2.69 -1.11
C VAL A 9 -0.86 3.44 -0.77
N ASP A 10 -0.15 2.95 0.25
CA ASP A 10 0.99 3.63 0.86
C ASP A 10 2.23 3.55 -0.04
N GLY A 11 2.83 4.69 -0.40
CA GLY A 11 3.93 4.71 -1.37
C GLY A 11 3.52 4.51 -2.83
N THR A 12 2.26 4.19 -3.11
CA THR A 12 1.74 3.97 -4.46
C THR A 12 0.73 5.03 -4.88
N LEU A 13 -0.37 5.18 -4.17
CA LEU A 13 -1.38 6.21 -4.43
C LEU A 13 -1.14 7.46 -3.58
N ILE A 14 -0.70 7.26 -2.35
CA ILE A 14 -0.50 8.31 -1.35
C ILE A 14 0.94 8.26 -0.84
N ASP A 15 1.58 9.43 -0.81
CA ASP A 15 2.89 9.62 -0.18
C ASP A 15 2.71 9.67 1.33
N THR A 16 2.93 8.56 1.99
CA THR A 16 2.85 8.39 3.45
C THR A 16 4.19 8.07 4.09
N ALA A 17 5.28 8.12 3.34
CA ALA A 17 6.60 7.76 3.83
C ALA A 17 6.97 8.50 5.12
N SER A 18 6.84 9.83 5.09
CA SER A 18 7.14 10.69 6.25
C SER A 18 6.22 10.40 7.45
N VAL A 19 4.93 10.14 7.20
CA VAL A 19 3.94 9.84 8.24
C VAL A 19 4.27 8.54 8.95
N CYS A 20 4.52 7.47 8.18
CA CYS A 20 4.88 6.16 8.73
C CYS A 20 6.18 6.24 9.54
N GLN A 21 7.23 6.85 8.98
CA GLN A 21 8.53 7.00 9.66
C GLN A 21 8.38 7.76 10.99
N LYS A 22 7.75 8.94 10.99
CA LYS A 22 7.61 9.79 12.18
C LYS A 22 6.73 9.15 13.26
N SER A 23 5.60 8.55 12.87
CA SER A 23 4.71 7.90 13.82
C SER A 23 5.39 6.70 14.48
N LEU A 24 6.12 5.87 13.71
CA LEU A 24 6.86 4.73 14.24
C LEU A 24 8.05 5.15 15.11
N GLN A 25 8.80 6.19 14.72
CA GLN A 25 9.87 6.76 15.54
C GLN A 25 9.33 7.24 16.89
N ARG A 26 8.18 7.93 16.89
CA ARG A 26 7.52 8.43 18.10
C ARG A 26 7.08 7.28 19.01
N LEU A 27 6.50 6.21 18.44
CA LEU A 27 6.09 5.03 19.18
C LEU A 27 7.29 4.32 19.83
N VAL A 28 8.35 4.03 19.04
CA VAL A 28 9.54 3.34 19.55
C VAL A 28 10.20 4.15 20.66
N LEU A 29 10.31 5.47 20.50
CA LEU A 29 10.84 6.35 21.54
C LEU A 29 9.98 6.31 22.81
N SER A 30 8.66 6.41 22.68
CA SER A 30 7.71 6.38 23.81
C SER A 30 7.81 5.08 24.61
N ARG A 31 7.83 3.95 23.91
CA ARG A 31 7.74 2.62 24.53
C ARG A 31 9.08 2.02 24.98
N THR A 32 10.18 2.41 24.34
CA THR A 32 11.52 1.79 24.60
C THR A 32 12.59 2.77 25.04
N GLY A 33 12.37 4.08 24.90
CA GLY A 33 13.37 5.12 25.08
C GLY A 33 14.43 5.16 23.97
N ARG A 34 14.33 4.32 22.95
CA ARG A 34 15.29 4.24 21.84
C ARG A 34 14.92 5.25 20.76
N VAL A 35 15.93 5.98 20.27
CA VAL A 35 15.82 6.82 19.07
C VAL A 35 16.22 5.98 17.86
N ILE A 36 15.38 5.91 16.85
CA ILE A 36 15.64 5.22 15.58
C ILE A 36 15.67 6.22 14.44
N SER A 37 16.45 5.93 13.40
CA SER A 37 16.51 6.73 12.17
C SER A 37 15.29 6.47 11.28
N PRO A 38 14.94 7.37 10.34
CA PRO A 38 13.92 7.11 9.33
C PRO A 38 14.18 5.82 8.54
N GLN A 39 15.44 5.56 8.16
CA GLN A 39 15.84 4.38 7.39
C GLN A 39 15.61 3.07 8.15
N GLU A 40 15.70 3.08 9.49
CA GLU A 40 15.33 1.90 10.29
C GLU A 40 13.83 1.59 10.25
N CYS A 41 13.00 2.54 9.78
CA CYS A 41 11.55 2.35 9.62
C CYS A 41 11.17 1.81 8.24
N ASP A 42 12.04 1.94 7.22
CA ASP A 42 11.69 1.71 5.82
C ASP A 42 11.21 0.28 5.52
N PHE A 43 11.73 -0.73 6.24
CA PHE A 43 11.27 -2.11 6.06
C PHE A 43 9.80 -2.33 6.47
N ALA A 44 9.25 -1.46 7.33
CA ALA A 44 7.86 -1.57 7.79
C ALA A 44 6.84 -1.13 6.73
N PHE A 45 7.32 -0.44 5.68
CA PHE A 45 6.47 -0.05 4.56
C PHE A 45 5.85 -1.28 3.88
N GLY A 46 4.56 -1.21 3.62
CA GLY A 46 3.81 -2.29 2.98
C GLY A 46 3.45 -3.48 3.89
N MET A 47 3.91 -3.47 5.15
CA MET A 47 3.51 -4.46 6.17
C MET A 47 2.27 -3.98 6.94
N THR A 48 1.56 -4.92 7.58
CA THR A 48 0.60 -4.54 8.62
C THR A 48 1.32 -4.09 9.88
N SER A 49 0.68 -3.24 10.68
CA SER A 49 1.23 -2.73 11.95
C SER A 49 1.64 -3.87 12.89
N GLU A 50 0.84 -4.95 12.95
CA GLU A 50 1.14 -6.13 13.77
C GLU A 50 2.43 -6.83 13.36
N ASN A 51 2.72 -6.88 12.06
CA ASN A 51 3.92 -7.54 11.53
C ASN A 51 5.19 -6.68 11.68
N ALA A 52 5.06 -5.36 11.70
CA ALA A 52 6.19 -4.44 11.83
C ALA A 52 6.71 -4.32 13.27
N LEU A 53 5.84 -4.29 14.27
CA LEU A 53 6.19 -4.01 15.69
C LEU A 53 7.23 -4.95 16.30
N PRO A 54 7.22 -6.28 16.04
CA PRO A 54 8.20 -7.21 16.64
C PRO A 54 9.66 -6.88 16.31
N ALA A 55 9.95 -6.26 15.18
CA ALA A 55 11.30 -5.84 14.80
C ALA A 55 11.88 -4.77 15.73
N PHE A 56 11.01 -4.03 16.42
CA PHE A 56 11.40 -3.02 17.42
C PHE A 56 11.31 -3.54 18.86
N GLY A 57 11.05 -4.85 19.05
CA GLY A 57 10.88 -5.47 20.36
C GLY A 57 9.53 -5.13 21.02
N LEU A 58 8.56 -4.69 20.23
CA LEU A 58 7.22 -4.36 20.70
C LEU A 58 6.23 -5.48 20.36
N ALA A 59 5.43 -5.90 21.33
CA ALA A 59 4.34 -6.83 21.07
C ALA A 59 3.15 -6.09 20.43
N PRO A 60 2.47 -6.68 19.42
CA PRO A 60 1.33 -6.03 18.76
C PRO A 60 0.05 -6.12 19.61
N THR A 61 0.11 -5.51 20.80
CA THR A 61 -1.05 -5.42 21.68
C THR A 61 -1.93 -4.25 21.27
N LYS A 62 -3.22 -4.34 21.62
CA LYS A 62 -4.19 -3.33 21.23
C LYS A 62 -3.78 -1.90 21.68
N ASP A 63 -3.22 -1.75 22.87
CA ASP A 63 -2.78 -0.44 23.40
C ASP A 63 -1.60 0.15 22.61
N ILE A 64 -0.68 -0.70 22.11
CA ILE A 64 0.45 -0.26 21.27
C ILE A 64 -0.02 0.11 19.87
N LEU A 65 -0.92 -0.69 19.30
CA LEU A 65 -1.52 -0.40 17.99
C LEU A 65 -2.36 0.89 18.04
N ASP A 66 -3.21 1.06 19.07
CA ASP A 66 -4.00 2.28 19.26
C ASP A 66 -3.09 3.53 19.44
N GLU A 67 -1.97 3.40 20.16
CA GLU A 67 -1.01 4.50 20.33
C GLU A 67 -0.33 4.85 19.00
N TRP A 68 0.11 3.85 18.23
CA TRP A 68 0.71 4.09 16.93
C TRP A 68 -0.26 4.75 15.96
N ASN A 69 -1.48 4.23 15.88
CA ASN A 69 -2.55 4.82 15.07
C ASN A 69 -2.85 6.27 15.51
N GLY A 70 -2.81 6.56 16.80
CA GLY A 70 -2.92 7.93 17.32
C GLY A 70 -1.82 8.84 16.76
N TYR A 71 -0.57 8.40 16.80
CA TYR A 71 0.56 9.18 16.26
C TYR A 71 0.50 9.35 14.73
N PHE A 72 0.05 8.33 14.03
CA PHE A 72 -0.17 8.39 12.58
C PHE A 72 -1.26 9.41 12.24
N ASN A 73 -2.38 9.35 12.94
CA ASN A 73 -3.54 10.23 12.75
C ASN A 73 -3.24 11.69 13.09
N ASP A 74 -2.35 11.95 14.06
CA ASP A 74 -1.95 13.31 14.43
C ASP A 74 -1.36 14.11 13.27
N ILE A 75 -0.79 13.43 12.25
CA ILE A 75 0.01 14.10 11.20
C ILE A 75 -0.40 13.75 9.77
N ILE A 76 -1.27 12.74 9.56
CA ILE A 76 -1.61 12.27 8.21
C ILE A 76 -2.25 13.36 7.34
N ASP A 77 -3.15 14.16 7.90
CA ASP A 77 -3.85 15.23 7.18
C ASP A 77 -2.92 16.32 6.65
N VAL A 78 -1.80 16.52 7.32
CA VAL A 78 -0.85 17.60 7.00
C VAL A 78 0.26 17.12 6.08
N GLU A 79 0.75 15.89 6.33
CA GLU A 79 1.97 15.40 5.70
C GLU A 79 1.72 14.45 4.54
N ALA A 80 0.64 13.64 4.57
CA ALA A 80 0.31 12.76 3.47
C ALA A 80 -0.35 13.51 2.32
N LYS A 81 -0.08 13.08 1.09
CA LYS A 81 -0.70 13.63 -0.13
C LYS A 81 -0.85 12.56 -1.19
N VAL A 82 -1.91 12.63 -1.96
CA VAL A 82 -2.02 11.85 -3.20
C VAL A 82 -0.86 12.24 -4.11
N PHE A 83 -0.12 11.25 -4.63
CA PHE A 83 0.98 11.53 -5.56
C PHE A 83 0.48 12.28 -6.78
N SER A 84 1.31 13.23 -7.25
CA SER A 84 1.00 14.01 -8.45
C SER A 84 0.80 13.09 -9.66
N GLY A 85 -0.30 13.26 -10.39
CA GLY A 85 -0.67 12.47 -11.56
C GLY A 85 -1.52 11.23 -11.24
N VAL A 86 -1.74 10.86 -9.97
CA VAL A 86 -2.58 9.71 -9.60
C VAL A 86 -4.04 9.95 -9.97
N SER A 87 -4.60 11.10 -9.61
CA SER A 87 -6.01 11.41 -9.93
C SER A 87 -6.29 11.41 -11.42
N GLU A 88 -5.36 11.95 -12.20
CA GLU A 88 -5.42 11.95 -13.66
C GLU A 88 -5.31 10.52 -14.23
N LEU A 89 -4.42 9.69 -13.68
CA LEU A 89 -4.28 8.28 -14.05
C LEU A 89 -5.60 7.53 -13.81
N LEU A 90 -6.15 7.61 -12.58
CA LEU A 90 -7.39 6.92 -12.21
C LEU A 90 -8.55 7.34 -13.10
N THR A 91 -8.67 8.64 -13.38
CA THR A 91 -9.68 9.19 -14.29
C THR A 91 -9.53 8.61 -15.70
N GLU A 92 -8.32 8.57 -16.24
CA GLU A 92 -8.07 8.05 -17.59
C GLU A 92 -8.30 6.56 -17.69
N LEU A 93 -7.91 5.77 -16.67
CA LEU A 93 -8.19 4.34 -16.61
C LEU A 93 -9.69 4.05 -16.62
N ARG A 94 -10.46 4.79 -15.82
CA ARG A 94 -11.94 4.70 -15.82
C ARG A 94 -12.53 5.05 -17.18
N ARG A 95 -12.02 6.12 -17.83
CA ARG A 95 -12.46 6.52 -19.17
C ARG A 95 -12.20 5.44 -20.23
N ARG A 96 -11.13 4.65 -20.06
CA ARG A 96 -10.80 3.50 -20.94
C ARG A 96 -11.61 2.25 -20.60
N GLY A 97 -12.46 2.29 -19.57
CA GLY A 97 -13.28 1.15 -19.15
C GLY A 97 -12.51 0.09 -18.36
N VAL A 98 -11.31 0.42 -17.85
CA VAL A 98 -10.53 -0.46 -16.98
C VAL A 98 -11.18 -0.48 -15.60
N LYS A 99 -11.30 -1.67 -15.02
CA LYS A 99 -11.75 -1.85 -13.64
C LYS A 99 -10.63 -1.59 -12.67
N LEU A 100 -10.91 -0.89 -11.57
CA LEU A 100 -9.92 -0.50 -10.60
C LEU A 100 -10.13 -1.25 -9.28
N GLY A 101 -9.04 -1.83 -8.76
CA GLY A 101 -8.99 -2.47 -7.45
C GLY A 101 -8.05 -1.74 -6.51
N LEU A 102 -8.33 -1.84 -5.22
CA LEU A 102 -7.44 -1.42 -4.15
C LEU A 102 -7.08 -2.64 -3.32
N LEU A 103 -5.80 -2.82 -3.00
CA LEU A 103 -5.32 -3.88 -2.13
C LEU A 103 -4.29 -3.29 -1.17
N THR A 104 -4.64 -3.19 0.11
CA THR A 104 -3.85 -2.47 1.11
C THR A 104 -3.62 -3.30 2.37
N SER A 105 -2.49 -3.03 3.05
CA SER A 105 -2.20 -3.55 4.38
C SER A 105 -2.89 -2.75 5.51
N ARG A 106 -3.59 -1.65 5.17
CA ARG A 106 -4.41 -0.92 6.14
C ARG A 106 -5.69 -1.68 6.48
N CYS A 107 -6.14 -1.59 7.72
CA CYS A 107 -7.49 -1.99 8.11
C CYS A 107 -8.52 -0.89 7.76
N PHE A 108 -9.80 -1.21 7.82
CA PHE A 108 -10.88 -0.25 7.50
C PHE A 108 -10.87 0.99 8.41
N SER A 109 -10.51 0.82 9.69
CA SER A 109 -10.42 1.95 10.61
C SER A 109 -9.30 2.93 10.24
N GLU A 110 -8.17 2.42 9.72
CA GLU A 110 -7.06 3.25 9.25
C GLU A 110 -7.37 3.94 7.91
N MET A 111 -8.11 3.26 7.03
CA MET A 111 -8.56 3.85 5.77
C MET A 111 -9.54 5.01 5.98
N GLY A 112 -10.46 4.88 6.94
CA GLY A 112 -11.51 5.88 7.20
C GLY A 112 -11.02 7.20 7.81
N ILE A 113 -9.75 7.27 8.21
CA ILE A 113 -9.16 8.46 8.85
C ILE A 113 -8.36 9.31 7.84
N ASP A 114 -7.97 8.73 6.70
CA ASP A 114 -7.16 9.41 5.69
C ASP A 114 -8.04 10.16 4.67
N PRO A 115 -8.15 11.51 4.75
CA PRO A 115 -8.97 12.28 3.82
C PRO A 115 -8.43 12.24 2.38
N ASN A 116 -7.12 11.97 2.18
CA ASN A 116 -6.56 11.81 0.86
C ASN A 116 -7.07 10.53 0.20
N LEU A 117 -7.13 9.43 0.98
CA LEU A 117 -7.68 8.17 0.50
C LEU A 117 -9.19 8.29 0.25
N GLU A 118 -9.94 8.89 1.16
CA GLU A 118 -11.38 9.13 1.01
C GLU A 118 -11.69 9.86 -0.30
N GLY A 119 -10.86 10.85 -0.66
CA GLY A 119 -11.01 11.65 -1.89
C GLY A 119 -10.92 10.82 -3.18
N ILE A 120 -10.26 9.67 -3.16
CA ILE A 120 -10.06 8.81 -4.34
C ILE A 120 -10.77 7.45 -4.28
N LEU A 121 -11.36 7.07 -3.14
CA LEU A 121 -12.03 5.76 -2.99
C LEU A 121 -13.13 5.52 -4.02
N HIS A 122 -13.81 6.57 -4.46
CA HIS A 122 -14.90 6.48 -5.45
C HIS A 122 -14.46 5.96 -6.84
N PHE A 123 -13.15 5.91 -7.12
CA PHE A 123 -12.64 5.32 -8.36
C PHE A 123 -12.64 3.79 -8.36
N PHE A 124 -12.62 3.14 -7.18
CA PHE A 124 -12.36 1.71 -7.07
C PHE A 124 -13.65 0.89 -7.09
N ASP A 125 -13.64 -0.19 -7.87
CA ASP A 125 -14.77 -1.13 -8.01
C ASP A 125 -14.72 -2.22 -6.92
N GLU A 126 -13.52 -2.60 -6.45
CA GLU A 126 -13.30 -3.61 -5.41
C GLU A 126 -12.15 -3.19 -4.50
N ILE A 127 -12.30 -3.43 -3.21
CA ILE A 127 -11.31 -3.10 -2.17
C ILE A 127 -11.04 -4.35 -1.34
N VAL A 128 -9.76 -4.65 -1.14
CA VAL A 128 -9.28 -5.67 -0.20
C VAL A 128 -8.36 -4.99 0.82
N SER A 129 -8.77 -5.02 2.08
CA SER A 129 -8.05 -4.46 3.23
C SER A 129 -7.42 -5.57 4.08
N ALA A 130 -6.65 -5.20 5.11
CA ALA A 130 -6.11 -6.15 6.06
C ALA A 130 -7.21 -6.92 6.82
N ASP A 131 -8.37 -6.32 7.04
CA ASP A 131 -9.49 -6.98 7.75
C ASP A 131 -10.13 -8.12 6.95
N ASP A 132 -9.90 -8.17 5.64
CA ASP A 132 -10.53 -9.15 4.75
C ASP A 132 -9.82 -10.51 4.73
N THR A 133 -8.56 -10.59 5.19
CA THR A 133 -7.73 -11.79 5.09
C THR A 133 -7.02 -12.12 6.40
N THR A 134 -6.68 -13.39 6.59
CA THR A 134 -5.91 -13.84 7.75
C THR A 134 -4.40 -13.73 7.51
N GLU A 135 -3.96 -14.02 6.29
CA GLU A 135 -2.59 -13.79 5.87
C GLU A 135 -2.52 -12.50 5.02
N HIS A 136 -1.49 -11.71 5.26
CA HIS A 136 -1.30 -10.41 4.62
C HIS A 136 -0.09 -10.43 3.68
N LYS A 137 0.12 -9.37 2.92
CA LYS A 137 1.35 -9.20 2.13
C LYS A 137 2.59 -9.48 3.01
N PRO A 138 3.54 -10.27 2.54
CA PRO A 138 3.81 -10.74 1.16
C PRO A 138 3.07 -12.01 0.72
N LYS A 139 2.19 -12.57 1.55
CA LYS A 139 1.41 -13.75 1.15
C LYS A 139 0.41 -13.42 0.04
N PRO A 140 0.09 -14.40 -0.84
CA PRO A 140 -0.79 -14.15 -1.98
C PRO A 140 -2.29 -14.05 -1.60
N GLU A 141 -2.68 -14.39 -0.37
CA GLU A 141 -4.08 -14.47 0.04
C GLU A 141 -4.91 -13.22 -0.30
N PRO A 142 -4.43 -11.96 -0.06
CA PRO A 142 -5.19 -10.77 -0.40
C PRO A 142 -5.47 -10.66 -1.91
N MET A 143 -4.49 -10.97 -2.76
CA MET A 143 -4.66 -10.93 -4.20
C MET A 143 -5.54 -12.09 -4.71
N LEU A 144 -5.43 -13.29 -4.12
CA LEU A 144 -6.32 -14.41 -4.42
C LEU A 144 -7.77 -14.10 -4.05
N LEU A 145 -8.00 -13.41 -2.94
CA LEU A 145 -9.33 -12.93 -2.53
C LEU A 145 -9.89 -11.93 -3.56
N TYR A 146 -9.07 -10.96 -3.99
CA TYR A 146 -9.45 -10.02 -5.05
C TYR A 146 -9.90 -10.74 -6.33
N LEU A 147 -9.09 -11.71 -6.80
CA LEU A 147 -9.43 -12.53 -7.99
C LEU A 147 -10.73 -13.30 -7.79
N SER A 148 -10.94 -13.86 -6.60
CA SER A 148 -12.16 -14.60 -6.26
C SER A 148 -13.41 -13.71 -6.27
N ARG A 149 -13.33 -12.49 -5.68
CA ARG A 149 -14.45 -11.55 -5.60
C ARG A 149 -14.84 -11.00 -6.97
N THR A 150 -13.85 -10.74 -7.82
CA THR A 150 -14.08 -10.12 -9.14
C THR A 150 -14.30 -11.14 -10.26
N GLY A 151 -13.88 -12.39 -10.07
CA GLY A 151 -13.94 -13.43 -11.10
C GLY A 151 -12.99 -13.19 -12.29
N VAL A 152 -12.09 -12.21 -12.20
CA VAL A 152 -11.10 -11.90 -13.24
C VAL A 152 -9.96 -12.93 -13.21
N ARG A 153 -9.39 -13.24 -14.39
CA ARG A 153 -8.22 -14.11 -14.48
C ARG A 153 -6.97 -13.34 -14.05
N ALA A 154 -6.01 -14.05 -13.42
CA ALA A 154 -4.77 -13.44 -12.95
C ALA A 154 -3.97 -12.75 -14.05
N ASP A 155 -3.92 -13.33 -15.27
CA ASP A 155 -3.23 -12.75 -16.43
C ASP A 155 -3.93 -11.53 -17.07
N GLU A 156 -5.13 -11.20 -16.63
CA GLU A 156 -5.91 -10.01 -17.02
C GLU A 156 -5.81 -8.88 -15.99
N VAL A 157 -5.06 -9.09 -14.90
CA VAL A 157 -4.83 -8.10 -13.84
C VAL A 157 -3.39 -7.63 -13.89
N LEU A 158 -3.15 -6.33 -13.64
CA LEU A 158 -1.85 -5.78 -13.30
C LEU A 158 -1.94 -5.21 -11.88
N TYR A 159 -1.04 -5.65 -10.99
CA TYR A 159 -0.92 -5.06 -9.67
C TYR A 159 0.22 -4.03 -9.65
N ILE A 160 -0.05 -2.86 -9.09
CA ILE A 160 0.90 -1.76 -8.94
C ILE A 160 1.09 -1.50 -7.45
N GLY A 161 2.34 -1.61 -7.00
CA GLY A 161 2.76 -1.39 -5.62
C GLY A 161 4.19 -0.89 -5.58
N ASP A 162 4.67 -0.46 -4.44
CA ASP A 162 5.98 0.17 -4.26
C ASP A 162 6.99 -0.69 -3.50
N THR A 163 6.57 -1.86 -2.99
CA THR A 163 7.40 -2.71 -2.15
C THR A 163 7.64 -4.11 -2.71
N VAL A 164 8.66 -4.80 -2.17
CA VAL A 164 8.89 -6.22 -2.42
C VAL A 164 7.75 -7.10 -1.90
N TYR A 165 7.00 -6.65 -0.88
CA TYR A 165 5.85 -7.38 -0.34
C TYR A 165 4.68 -7.40 -1.34
N ASP A 166 4.46 -6.31 -2.05
CA ASP A 166 3.49 -6.22 -3.16
C ASP A 166 3.86 -7.15 -4.30
N TYR A 167 5.14 -7.11 -4.71
CA TYR A 167 5.67 -7.99 -5.73
C TYR A 167 5.44 -9.47 -5.39
N GLN A 168 5.77 -9.88 -4.16
CA GLN A 168 5.61 -11.28 -3.72
C GLN A 168 4.13 -11.68 -3.64
N CYS A 169 3.27 -10.78 -3.14
CA CYS A 169 1.83 -11.01 -3.09
C CYS A 169 1.23 -11.22 -4.49
N ALA A 170 1.55 -10.34 -5.44
CA ALA A 170 1.08 -10.42 -6.81
C ALA A 170 1.56 -11.69 -7.51
N THR A 171 2.88 -11.92 -7.51
CA THR A 171 3.50 -13.05 -8.21
C THR A 171 3.13 -14.40 -7.61
N GLY A 172 2.96 -14.45 -6.27
CA GLY A 172 2.45 -15.63 -5.57
C GLY A 172 1.02 -16.01 -5.97
N ALA A 173 0.22 -15.05 -6.42
CA ALA A 173 -1.12 -15.25 -6.98
C ALA A 173 -1.12 -15.42 -8.52
N GLY A 174 0.05 -15.40 -9.16
CA GLY A 174 0.19 -15.47 -10.62
C GLY A 174 -0.20 -14.18 -11.36
N VAL A 175 -0.26 -13.04 -10.65
CA VAL A 175 -0.62 -11.72 -11.19
C VAL A 175 0.64 -10.97 -11.62
N PRO A 176 0.68 -10.40 -12.85
CA PRO A 176 1.70 -9.45 -13.27
C PRO A 176 1.84 -8.25 -12.33
N PHE A 177 3.08 -7.79 -12.13
CA PHE A 177 3.41 -6.69 -11.24
C PHE A 177 4.15 -5.56 -11.94
N ALA A 178 3.88 -4.32 -11.54
CA ALA A 178 4.65 -3.14 -11.88
C ALA A 178 5.02 -2.37 -10.61
N LEU A 179 6.30 -2.01 -10.45
CA LEU A 179 6.78 -1.24 -9.32
C LEU A 179 6.43 0.24 -9.51
N ALA A 180 5.74 0.85 -8.55
CA ALA A 180 5.49 2.29 -8.50
C ALA A 180 6.78 3.05 -8.21
N GLY A 181 7.62 3.24 -9.24
CA GLY A 181 8.95 3.84 -9.12
C GLY A 181 8.97 5.31 -8.71
N TRP A 182 7.80 5.93 -8.55
CA TRP A 182 7.64 7.29 -8.04
C TRP A 182 7.56 7.36 -6.51
N GLY A 183 7.25 6.23 -5.83
CA GLY A 183 7.11 6.19 -4.37
C GLY A 183 7.96 5.09 -3.71
N ALA A 184 8.54 4.16 -4.48
CA ALA A 184 9.32 3.05 -3.94
C ALA A 184 10.60 3.54 -3.23
N LEU A 185 10.72 3.24 -1.94
CA LEU A 185 11.92 3.57 -1.13
C LEU A 185 13.07 2.59 -1.38
N ASN A 186 12.77 1.29 -1.55
CA ASN A 186 13.74 0.20 -1.67
C ASN A 186 13.56 -0.54 -3.00
N ALA A 187 13.59 0.20 -4.12
CA ALA A 187 13.34 -0.35 -5.45
C ALA A 187 14.31 -1.47 -5.88
N ASP A 188 15.51 -1.50 -5.32
CA ASP A 188 16.55 -2.50 -5.56
C ASP A 188 16.26 -3.85 -4.90
N GLU A 189 15.36 -3.91 -3.92
CA GLU A 189 14.88 -5.15 -3.32
C GLU A 189 13.87 -5.89 -4.21
N VAL A 190 13.27 -5.19 -5.18
CA VAL A 190 12.24 -5.76 -6.05
C VAL A 190 12.90 -6.41 -7.28
N PRO A 191 12.59 -7.69 -7.59
CA PRO A 191 13.10 -8.32 -8.81
C PRO A 191 12.72 -7.57 -10.08
N PRO A 192 13.45 -7.75 -11.19
CA PRO A 192 13.18 -7.04 -12.43
C PRO A 192 11.72 -7.17 -12.89
N CYS A 193 11.06 -6.03 -13.05
CA CYS A 193 9.67 -5.90 -13.49
C CYS A 193 9.51 -4.58 -14.26
N TYR A 194 8.28 -4.22 -14.63
CA TYR A 194 8.00 -2.86 -15.13
C TYR A 194 8.14 -1.85 -13.98
N VAL A 195 8.82 -0.72 -14.25
CA VAL A 195 9.08 0.34 -13.26
C VAL A 195 8.68 1.69 -13.84
N PRO A 196 7.39 2.00 -13.97
CA PRO A 196 6.92 3.36 -14.27
C PRO A 196 7.52 4.37 -13.29
N LYS A 197 8.03 5.49 -13.81
CA LYS A 197 8.64 6.56 -13.00
C LYS A 197 7.64 7.63 -12.60
N THR A 198 6.49 7.64 -13.25
CA THR A 198 5.36 8.52 -12.95
C THR A 198 4.06 7.73 -13.04
N PRO A 199 2.98 8.15 -12.32
CA PRO A 199 1.69 7.51 -12.47
C PRO A 199 1.21 7.44 -13.92
N GLY A 200 1.41 8.50 -14.71
CA GLY A 200 0.99 8.55 -16.11
C GLY A 200 1.65 7.49 -17.01
N GLU A 201 2.85 7.01 -16.68
CA GLU A 201 3.52 5.97 -17.46
C GLU A 201 2.85 4.60 -17.34
N VAL A 202 2.00 4.36 -16.33
CA VAL A 202 1.18 3.15 -16.22
C VAL A 202 0.32 2.95 -17.47
N LEU A 203 -0.14 4.04 -18.10
CA LEU A 203 -0.94 4.00 -19.32
C LEU A 203 -0.21 3.40 -20.53
N LEU A 204 1.11 3.28 -20.47
CA LEU A 204 1.94 2.65 -21.51
C LEU A 204 1.97 1.12 -21.37
N LEU A 205 1.49 0.56 -20.26
CA LEU A 205 1.44 -0.88 -19.99
C LEU A 205 0.12 -1.54 -20.47
N LEU A 206 -0.85 -0.73 -20.92
CA LEU A 206 -2.18 -1.14 -21.38
C LEU A 206 -2.17 -1.37 -22.90
#